data_f2cdc9692f5963da7af162e6fe4f6c0a
#
_entry.id   f2cdc9692f5963da7af162e6fe4f6c0a
#
_cell.length_a   1.000
_cell.length_b   1.000
_cell.length_c   1.000
_cell.angle_alpha   90.00
_cell.angle_beta   90.00
_cell.angle_gamma   90.00
#
_symmetry.space_group_name_H-M   'P 1'
#
loop_
_entity.id
_entity.type
_entity.pdbx_description
1 polymer ?
#
loop_
_entity_poly.entity_id
_entity_poly.type
_entity_poly.pdbx_seq_one_letter_code
_entity_poly.pdbx_strand_id
1 'polypeptide(L)'
;MLAAHLGCEPDERAVYEHRLATDPDVYASGFLRATNTELLLVDDGYPPPGQGTTPGELGELAGCPALPVLRLDRRGARAAAETETARERGFVALKTIAAYRGGLDRVSHDVVAALEANEASGDPLPVQVHCGFGDWDLHLWRADPGYLKPLVERFTETSFVLLHCYPFVREAGWMAHVYGNVWLDLSLTIPHVSRPRNALEEALELAPVSKLLYASDAARTPELYLLAATWWRDALAEVLPDLVGGDAEVAARMILRENALALYGI
;
A
#
# COMPACT_ATOMS: atom_id res chain seq x y z
N MET A 1 -22.10 -1.04 8.95
CA MET A 1 -21.45 -0.28 7.86
C MET A 1 -21.89 -0.83 6.50
N LEU A 2 -21.47 -2.07 6.09
CA LEU A 2 -21.78 -2.62 4.76
C LEU A 2 -23.29 -2.63 4.46
N ALA A 3 -24.12 -3.15 5.37
CA ALA A 3 -25.58 -3.15 5.21
C ALA A 3 -26.17 -1.75 5.01
N ALA A 4 -25.67 -0.75 5.73
CA ALA A 4 -26.10 0.64 5.56
C ALA A 4 -25.69 1.19 4.17
N HIS A 5 -24.50 0.84 3.67
CA HIS A 5 -24.06 1.22 2.33
C HIS A 5 -24.94 0.56 1.24
N LEU A 6 -25.28 -0.71 1.43
CA LEU A 6 -26.10 -1.49 0.49
C LEU A 6 -27.60 -1.23 0.61
N GLY A 7 -28.06 -0.55 1.68
CA GLY A 7 -29.48 -0.33 1.94
C GLY A 7 -30.26 -1.61 2.29
N CYS A 8 -29.59 -2.59 2.91
CA CYS A 8 -30.20 -3.87 3.30
C CYS A 8 -30.21 -4.05 4.83
N GLU A 9 -30.87 -5.12 5.32
CA GLU A 9 -30.89 -5.45 6.74
C GLU A 9 -29.45 -5.72 7.26
N PRO A 10 -29.14 -5.35 8.54
CA PRO A 10 -27.80 -5.44 9.11
C PRO A 10 -27.46 -6.87 9.57
N ASP A 11 -27.58 -7.84 8.70
CA ASP A 11 -27.17 -9.22 8.92
C ASP A 11 -26.34 -9.75 7.73
N GLU A 12 -25.52 -10.76 7.99
CA GLU A 12 -24.59 -11.34 7.02
C GLU A 12 -25.32 -11.91 5.79
N ARG A 13 -26.47 -12.55 6.00
CA ARG A 13 -27.24 -13.18 4.93
C ARG A 13 -27.80 -12.15 3.96
N ALA A 14 -28.36 -11.05 4.47
CA ALA A 14 -28.90 -9.97 3.64
C ALA A 14 -27.79 -9.31 2.80
N VAL A 15 -26.62 -9.06 3.37
CA VAL A 15 -25.43 -8.56 2.65
C VAL A 15 -25.01 -9.54 1.53
N TYR A 16 -24.96 -10.83 1.86
CA TYR A 16 -24.56 -11.85 0.89
C TYR A 16 -25.60 -12.02 -0.24
N GLU A 17 -26.90 -12.04 0.08
CA GLU A 17 -27.98 -12.10 -0.89
C GLU A 17 -27.95 -10.87 -1.82
N HIS A 18 -27.71 -9.68 -1.27
CA HIS A 18 -27.55 -8.46 -2.06
C HIS A 18 -26.37 -8.55 -3.03
N ARG A 19 -25.22 -9.04 -2.55
CA ARG A 19 -24.04 -9.26 -3.40
C ARG A 19 -24.33 -10.22 -4.56
N LEU A 20 -25.04 -11.32 -4.31
CA LEU A 20 -25.39 -12.30 -5.34
C LEU A 20 -26.43 -11.78 -6.36
N ALA A 21 -27.30 -10.88 -5.93
CA ALA A 21 -28.38 -10.31 -6.76
C ALA A 21 -27.90 -9.12 -7.63
N THR A 22 -26.76 -8.52 -7.31
CA THR A 22 -26.25 -7.33 -8.00
C THR A 22 -25.21 -7.73 -9.05
N ASP A 23 -25.21 -7.06 -10.20
CA ASP A 23 -24.16 -7.21 -11.20
C ASP A 23 -22.78 -6.95 -10.55
N PRO A 24 -21.76 -7.80 -10.81
CA PRO A 24 -20.46 -7.70 -10.14
C PRO A 24 -19.76 -6.35 -10.31
N ASP A 25 -19.84 -5.75 -11.51
CA ASP A 25 -19.18 -4.47 -11.77
C ASP A 25 -19.93 -3.30 -11.11
N VAL A 26 -21.26 -3.36 -11.10
CA VAL A 26 -22.09 -2.39 -10.38
C VAL A 26 -21.82 -2.47 -8.87
N TYR A 27 -21.73 -3.70 -8.34
CA TYR A 27 -21.42 -3.94 -6.93
C TYR A 27 -20.03 -3.40 -6.56
N ALA A 28 -19.00 -3.77 -7.33
CA ALA A 28 -17.64 -3.30 -7.10
C ALA A 28 -17.52 -1.77 -7.22
N SER A 29 -18.10 -1.20 -8.27
CA SER A 29 -18.11 0.24 -8.49
C SER A 29 -18.75 1.01 -7.32
N GLY A 30 -19.84 0.49 -6.75
CA GLY A 30 -20.50 1.08 -5.59
C GLY A 30 -19.55 1.27 -4.41
N PHE A 31 -18.78 0.24 -4.07
CA PHE A 31 -17.80 0.28 -2.99
C PHE A 31 -16.58 1.15 -3.30
N LEU A 32 -16.02 1.02 -4.49
CA LEU A 32 -14.85 1.79 -4.90
C LEU A 32 -15.13 3.29 -4.91
N ARG A 33 -16.24 3.73 -5.51
CA ARG A 33 -16.64 5.16 -5.57
C ARG A 33 -16.97 5.72 -4.18
N ALA A 34 -17.53 4.91 -3.28
CA ALA A 34 -17.83 5.33 -1.91
C ALA A 34 -16.59 5.66 -1.06
N THR A 35 -15.41 5.22 -1.49
CA THR A 35 -14.14 5.57 -0.80
C THR A 35 -13.75 7.03 -0.98
N ASN A 36 -14.28 7.70 -2.02
CA ASN A 36 -13.85 9.04 -2.44
C ASN A 36 -12.33 9.10 -2.72
N THR A 37 -11.80 8.06 -3.37
CA THR A 37 -10.39 7.97 -3.77
C THR A 37 -10.17 8.79 -5.04
N GLU A 38 -9.14 9.61 -5.04
CA GLU A 38 -8.77 10.48 -6.18
C GLU A 38 -7.91 9.74 -7.20
N LEU A 39 -7.07 8.80 -6.74
CA LEU A 39 -6.12 8.05 -7.58
C LEU A 39 -5.80 6.69 -6.94
N LEU A 40 -5.62 5.68 -7.77
CA LEU A 40 -5.19 4.34 -7.35
C LEU A 40 -3.79 4.02 -7.89
N LEU A 41 -2.94 3.43 -7.05
CA LEU A 41 -1.71 2.77 -7.48
C LEU A 41 -1.95 1.25 -7.46
N VAL A 42 -1.75 0.59 -8.60
CA VAL A 42 -2.16 -0.81 -8.81
C VAL A 42 -0.96 -1.67 -9.15
N ASP A 43 -0.70 -2.66 -8.31
CA ASP A 43 0.35 -3.66 -8.52
C ASP A 43 0.04 -4.56 -9.73
N ASP A 44 0.88 -4.55 -10.76
CA ASP A 44 0.70 -5.32 -12.00
C ASP A 44 0.99 -6.83 -11.86
N GLY A 45 1.44 -7.23 -10.69
CA GLY A 45 1.81 -8.63 -10.40
C GLY A 45 0.73 -9.44 -9.69
N TYR A 46 -0.38 -8.83 -9.27
CA TYR A 46 -1.44 -9.53 -8.54
C TYR A 46 -2.82 -8.91 -8.79
N PRO A 47 -3.82 -9.73 -9.14
CA PRO A 47 -3.72 -11.14 -9.54
C PRO A 47 -2.85 -11.34 -10.80
N PRO A 48 -2.49 -12.60 -11.17
CA PRO A 48 -1.73 -12.84 -12.36
C PRO A 48 -2.38 -12.21 -13.60
N PRO A 49 -1.57 -11.72 -14.58
CA PRO A 49 -2.11 -11.13 -15.81
C PRO A 49 -3.17 -12.02 -16.48
N GLY A 50 -4.30 -11.43 -16.85
CA GLY A 50 -5.43 -12.13 -17.44
C GLY A 50 -6.36 -12.86 -16.45
N GLN A 51 -6.09 -12.77 -15.15
CA GLN A 51 -6.94 -13.35 -14.09
C GLN A 51 -7.62 -12.29 -13.21
N GLY A 52 -7.45 -11.04 -13.49
CA GLY A 52 -8.01 -9.93 -12.72
C GLY A 52 -8.21 -8.68 -13.54
N THR A 53 -8.78 -7.69 -12.90
CA THR A 53 -9.05 -6.37 -13.44
C THR A 53 -7.73 -5.64 -13.74
N THR A 54 -7.60 -5.10 -14.92
CA THR A 54 -6.46 -4.24 -15.28
C THR A 54 -6.53 -2.89 -14.54
N PRO A 55 -5.42 -2.14 -14.43
CA PRO A 55 -5.46 -0.79 -13.85
C PRO A 55 -6.51 0.10 -14.53
N GLY A 56 -6.62 0.06 -15.87
CA GLY A 56 -7.62 0.84 -16.61
C GLY A 56 -9.06 0.49 -16.21
N GLU A 57 -9.42 -0.80 -16.23
CA GLU A 57 -10.75 -1.28 -15.81
C GLU A 57 -11.04 -0.94 -14.36
N LEU A 58 -10.05 -1.07 -13.46
CA LEU A 58 -10.22 -0.69 -12.05
C LEU A 58 -10.48 0.82 -11.91
N GLY A 59 -9.78 1.63 -12.69
CA GLY A 59 -9.99 3.08 -12.73
C GLY A 59 -11.40 3.46 -13.21
N GLU A 60 -11.94 2.76 -14.22
CA GLU A 60 -13.32 2.95 -14.70
C GLU A 60 -14.34 2.60 -13.60
N LEU A 61 -14.16 1.47 -12.92
CA LEU A 61 -15.00 1.06 -11.79
C LEU A 61 -14.93 2.08 -10.64
N ALA A 62 -13.75 2.52 -10.28
CA ALA A 62 -13.53 3.50 -9.21
C ALA A 62 -13.95 4.92 -9.57
N GLY A 63 -13.97 5.26 -10.86
CA GLY A 63 -14.25 6.61 -11.35
C GLY A 63 -13.09 7.58 -11.11
N CYS A 64 -11.86 7.06 -11.00
CA CYS A 64 -10.63 7.84 -10.85
C CYS A 64 -9.48 7.18 -11.62
N PRO A 65 -8.37 7.90 -11.93
CA PRO A 65 -7.21 7.29 -12.54
C PRO A 65 -6.64 6.14 -11.72
N ALA A 66 -6.11 5.11 -12.40
CA ALA A 66 -5.37 4.03 -11.79
C ALA A 66 -4.03 3.85 -12.50
N LEU A 67 -2.93 4.02 -11.79
CA LEU A 67 -1.58 3.98 -12.32
C LEU A 67 -0.87 2.67 -11.93
N PRO A 68 -0.11 2.05 -12.84
CA PRO A 68 0.51 0.77 -12.58
C PRO A 68 1.77 0.89 -11.72
N VAL A 69 1.99 -0.13 -10.87
CA VAL A 69 3.20 -0.37 -10.10
C VAL A 69 3.85 -1.66 -10.61
N LEU A 70 5.14 -1.60 -10.97
CA LEU A 70 5.87 -2.72 -11.58
C LEU A 70 6.30 -3.75 -10.53
N ARG A 71 5.75 -4.97 -10.57
CA ARG A 71 6.14 -6.07 -9.68
C ARG A 71 7.45 -6.72 -10.14
N LEU A 72 8.54 -6.49 -9.40
CA LEU A 72 9.90 -6.99 -9.72
C LEU A 72 9.99 -8.52 -9.65
N ASP A 73 9.44 -9.14 -8.62
CA ASP A 73 9.56 -10.59 -8.37
C ASP A 73 8.98 -11.48 -9.47
N ARG A 74 8.20 -10.92 -10.38
CA ARG A 74 7.66 -11.64 -11.54
C ARG A 74 8.54 -11.55 -12.79
N ARG A 75 9.56 -10.74 -12.75
CA ARG A 75 10.40 -10.44 -13.92
C ARG A 75 11.64 -11.32 -13.97
N GLY A 76 12.10 -11.86 -12.82
CA GLY A 76 13.35 -12.63 -12.75
C GLY A 76 14.50 -11.83 -13.35
N ALA A 77 15.35 -12.45 -14.13
CA ALA A 77 16.51 -11.80 -14.77
C ALA A 77 16.16 -10.59 -15.69
N ARG A 78 14.89 -10.37 -16.03
CA ARG A 78 14.45 -9.19 -16.81
C ARG A 78 14.14 -7.98 -15.94
N ALA A 79 14.13 -8.13 -14.61
CA ALA A 79 13.71 -7.07 -13.70
C ALA A 79 14.49 -5.76 -13.91
N ALA A 80 15.81 -5.82 -14.05
CA ALA A 80 16.66 -4.65 -14.30
C ALA A 80 16.28 -3.95 -15.62
N ALA A 81 16.24 -4.69 -16.74
CA ALA A 81 15.92 -4.13 -18.06
C ALA A 81 14.49 -3.56 -18.13
N GLU A 82 13.53 -4.18 -17.45
CA GLU A 82 12.15 -3.65 -17.38
C GLU A 82 12.06 -2.41 -16.48
N THR A 83 12.91 -2.30 -15.47
CA THR A 83 13.03 -1.12 -14.61
C THR A 83 13.57 0.09 -15.38
N GLU A 84 14.57 -0.09 -16.22
CA GLU A 84 15.14 0.99 -17.07
C GLU A 84 14.08 1.72 -17.91
N THR A 85 13.05 1.00 -18.36
CA THR A 85 11.97 1.54 -19.19
C THR A 85 10.65 1.76 -18.44
N ALA A 86 10.62 1.49 -17.14
CA ALA A 86 9.36 1.48 -16.37
C ALA A 86 8.64 2.82 -16.43
N ARG A 87 9.33 3.93 -16.20
CA ARG A 87 8.74 5.28 -16.23
C ARG A 87 8.18 5.64 -17.61
N GLU A 88 8.90 5.31 -18.68
CA GLU A 88 8.45 5.55 -20.07
C GLU A 88 7.18 4.74 -20.39
N ARG A 89 7.01 3.60 -19.75
CA ARG A 89 5.83 2.72 -19.86
C ARG A 89 4.68 3.13 -18.94
N GLY A 90 4.83 4.23 -18.19
CA GLY A 90 3.80 4.79 -17.32
C GLY A 90 3.74 4.18 -15.91
N PHE A 91 4.74 3.38 -15.51
CA PHE A 91 4.84 2.92 -14.12
C PHE A 91 5.29 4.08 -13.22
N VAL A 92 4.65 4.21 -12.06
CA VAL A 92 4.92 5.26 -11.08
C VAL A 92 5.69 4.77 -9.86
N ALA A 93 5.83 3.47 -9.71
CA ALA A 93 6.59 2.82 -8.65
C ALA A 93 7.02 1.41 -9.06
N LEU A 94 8.00 0.88 -8.33
CA LEU A 94 8.38 -0.53 -8.34
C LEU A 94 7.80 -1.22 -7.09
N LYS A 95 7.59 -2.53 -7.13
CA LYS A 95 7.17 -3.32 -5.95
C LYS A 95 7.91 -4.62 -5.85
N THR A 96 8.32 -5.00 -4.63
CA THR A 96 8.83 -6.34 -4.33
C THR A 96 8.08 -6.99 -3.18
N ILE A 97 7.89 -8.31 -3.30
CA ILE A 97 7.40 -9.18 -2.24
C ILE A 97 8.51 -10.14 -1.79
N ALA A 98 9.75 -9.66 -1.68
CA ALA A 98 10.90 -10.44 -1.26
C ALA A 98 10.65 -11.20 0.06
N ALA A 99 9.79 -10.67 0.94
CA ALA A 99 9.31 -11.34 2.15
C ALA A 99 8.75 -12.75 1.88
N TYR A 100 8.03 -12.93 0.74
CA TYR A 100 7.52 -14.23 0.29
C TYR A 100 8.52 -15.04 -0.56
N ARG A 101 9.67 -14.47 -0.90
CA ARG A 101 10.67 -15.08 -1.81
C ARG A 101 11.99 -15.40 -1.11
N GLY A 102 11.89 -15.76 0.15
CA GLY A 102 13.04 -16.14 0.99
C GLY A 102 13.28 -15.23 2.17
N GLY A 103 12.64 -14.06 2.23
CA GLY A 103 12.72 -13.10 3.31
C GLY A 103 13.43 -11.80 2.94
N LEU A 104 13.20 -10.77 3.75
CA LEU A 104 13.84 -9.45 3.59
C LEU A 104 15.33 -9.46 3.95
N ASP A 105 15.77 -10.49 4.70
CA ASP A 105 17.17 -10.77 4.99
C ASP A 105 17.94 -11.40 3.80
N ARG A 106 17.22 -11.78 2.72
CA ARG A 106 17.75 -12.46 1.54
C ARG A 106 17.08 -12.00 0.25
N VAL A 107 17.04 -10.69 0.05
CA VAL A 107 16.50 -10.11 -1.20
C VAL A 107 17.28 -10.67 -2.40
N SER A 108 16.58 -11.12 -3.42
CA SER A 108 17.17 -11.80 -4.56
C SER A 108 18.10 -10.89 -5.38
N HIS A 109 19.07 -11.48 -6.06
CA HIS A 109 19.97 -10.76 -6.96
C HIS A 109 19.21 -9.98 -8.05
N ASP A 110 18.13 -10.55 -8.60
CA ASP A 110 17.33 -9.89 -9.65
C ASP A 110 16.66 -8.60 -9.13
N VAL A 111 16.16 -8.60 -7.89
CA VAL A 111 15.61 -7.40 -7.25
C VAL A 111 16.71 -6.37 -6.99
N VAL A 112 17.89 -6.81 -6.50
CA VAL A 112 19.03 -5.91 -6.29
C VAL A 112 19.50 -5.28 -7.61
N ALA A 113 19.60 -6.06 -8.69
CA ALA A 113 19.95 -5.55 -10.02
C ALA A 113 18.89 -4.53 -10.54
N ALA A 114 17.60 -4.75 -10.24
CA ALA A 114 16.56 -3.77 -10.57
C ALA A 114 16.71 -2.46 -9.77
N LEU A 115 17.10 -2.54 -8.50
CA LEU A 115 17.38 -1.35 -7.69
C LEU A 115 18.61 -0.59 -8.23
N GLU A 116 19.66 -1.30 -8.67
CA GLU A 116 20.83 -0.69 -9.31
C GLU A 116 20.43 0.05 -10.61
N ALA A 117 19.62 -0.57 -11.44
CA ALA A 117 19.10 0.05 -12.67
C ALA A 117 18.22 1.26 -12.36
N ASN A 118 17.37 1.17 -11.32
CA ASN A 118 16.53 2.27 -10.87
C ASN A 118 17.35 3.49 -10.43
N GLU A 119 18.37 3.28 -9.59
CA GLU A 119 19.26 4.36 -9.11
C GLU A 119 20.08 4.98 -10.25
N ALA A 120 20.55 4.14 -11.18
CA ALA A 120 21.30 4.58 -12.34
C ALA A 120 20.49 5.43 -13.33
N SER A 121 19.16 5.42 -13.27
CA SER A 121 18.29 6.23 -14.13
C SER A 121 18.44 7.73 -13.90
N GLY A 122 18.92 8.15 -12.72
CA GLY A 122 19.02 9.55 -12.30
C GLY A 122 17.69 10.19 -11.85
N ASP A 123 16.57 9.45 -11.99
CA ASP A 123 15.24 9.81 -11.49
C ASP A 123 14.53 8.54 -11.00
N PRO A 124 15.00 7.98 -9.86
CA PRO A 124 14.54 6.68 -9.41
C PRO A 124 13.06 6.69 -9.01
N LEU A 125 12.34 5.63 -9.43
CA LEU A 125 10.99 5.35 -8.97
C LEU A 125 11.00 4.90 -7.51
N PRO A 126 10.00 5.29 -6.69
CA PRO A 126 9.82 4.72 -5.36
C PRO A 126 9.62 3.21 -5.40
N VAL A 127 10.13 2.51 -4.38
CA VAL A 127 10.09 1.04 -4.29
C VAL A 127 9.22 0.62 -3.12
N GLN A 128 8.09 0.02 -3.39
CA GLN A 128 7.20 -0.57 -2.41
C GLN A 128 7.72 -1.95 -2.00
N VAL A 129 7.85 -2.20 -0.70
CA VAL A 129 8.35 -3.46 -0.15
C VAL A 129 7.31 -4.05 0.79
N HIS A 130 6.83 -5.26 0.49
CA HIS A 130 5.96 -5.98 1.42
C HIS A 130 6.72 -6.29 2.72
N CYS A 131 6.21 -5.80 3.85
CA CYS A 131 6.73 -6.02 5.20
C CYS A 131 5.61 -6.50 6.13
N GLY A 132 5.99 -7.23 7.18
CA GLY A 132 5.02 -7.73 8.16
C GLY A 132 4.16 -8.88 7.65
N PHE A 133 2.95 -9.00 8.21
CA PHE A 133 2.09 -10.15 7.96
C PHE A 133 1.48 -10.15 6.53
N GLY A 134 0.98 -11.32 6.15
CA GLY A 134 0.37 -11.57 4.86
C GLY A 134 -0.24 -12.96 4.82
N ASP A 135 -0.19 -13.62 3.66
CA ASP A 135 -0.75 -14.95 3.43
C ASP A 135 0.02 -16.06 4.18
N TRP A 136 -0.56 -17.25 4.20
CA TRP A 136 -0.08 -18.42 4.97
C TRP A 136 1.33 -18.92 4.57
N ASP A 137 1.81 -18.60 3.39
CA ASP A 137 3.14 -18.99 2.88
C ASP A 137 4.25 -18.00 3.26
N LEU A 138 3.93 -16.96 4.02
CA LEU A 138 4.89 -15.99 4.53
C LEU A 138 5.60 -16.51 5.78
N HIS A 139 6.92 -16.31 5.83
CA HIS A 139 7.70 -16.45 7.07
C HIS A 139 7.76 -15.11 7.81
N LEU A 140 6.83 -14.89 8.75
CA LEU A 140 6.61 -13.61 9.41
C LEU A 140 7.89 -12.93 9.90
N TRP A 141 8.76 -13.69 10.61
CA TRP A 141 10.01 -13.13 11.18
C TRP A 141 11.03 -12.68 10.12
N ARG A 142 10.87 -13.13 8.89
CA ARG A 142 11.71 -12.71 7.76
C ARG A 142 11.09 -11.56 6.96
N ALA A 143 9.94 -11.08 7.40
CA ALA A 143 9.25 -9.93 6.86
C ALA A 143 9.44 -8.66 7.72
N ASP A 144 10.35 -8.70 8.70
CA ASP A 144 10.75 -7.55 9.51
C ASP A 144 11.47 -6.52 8.62
N PRO A 145 10.96 -5.26 8.52
CA PRO A 145 11.58 -4.22 7.71
C PRO A 145 13.00 -3.87 8.15
N GLY A 146 13.39 -4.12 9.39
CA GLY A 146 14.76 -3.91 9.87
C GLY A 146 15.83 -4.61 9.03
N TYR A 147 15.50 -5.73 8.39
CA TYR A 147 16.41 -6.41 7.47
C TYR A 147 16.71 -5.62 6.19
N LEU A 148 15.89 -4.63 5.84
CA LEU A 148 16.13 -3.78 4.67
C LEU A 148 17.20 -2.70 4.91
N LYS A 149 17.67 -2.52 6.15
CA LYS A 149 18.69 -1.50 6.49
C LYS A 149 19.87 -1.47 5.51
N PRO A 150 20.52 -2.60 5.13
CA PRO A 150 21.64 -2.56 4.20
C PRO A 150 21.26 -2.07 2.80
N LEU A 151 20.04 -2.33 2.33
CA LEU A 151 19.55 -1.84 1.05
C LEU A 151 19.24 -0.34 1.09
N VAL A 152 18.54 0.10 2.14
CA VAL A 152 18.21 1.51 2.36
C VAL A 152 19.47 2.38 2.43
N GLU A 153 20.52 1.90 3.11
CA GLU A 153 21.81 2.59 3.21
C GLU A 153 22.63 2.54 1.92
N ARG A 154 22.44 1.54 1.09
CA ARG A 154 23.12 1.40 -0.21
C ARG A 154 22.48 2.26 -1.30
N PHE A 155 21.14 2.31 -1.34
CA PHE A 155 20.36 2.98 -2.38
C PHE A 155 19.76 4.29 -1.83
N THR A 156 20.58 5.32 -1.68
CA THR A 156 20.23 6.56 -0.98
C THR A 156 19.31 7.48 -1.76
N GLU A 157 19.31 7.41 -3.09
CA GLU A 157 18.44 8.21 -3.96
C GLU A 157 17.10 7.51 -4.19
N THR A 158 17.03 6.20 -3.95
CA THR A 158 15.79 5.42 -4.07
C THR A 158 14.93 5.57 -2.82
N SER A 159 13.68 5.98 -2.98
CA SER A 159 12.68 6.03 -1.90
C SER A 159 12.10 4.64 -1.65
N PHE A 160 12.13 4.16 -0.41
CA PHE A 160 11.54 2.89 0.01
C PHE A 160 10.23 3.11 0.75
N VAL A 161 9.18 2.40 0.37
CA VAL A 161 7.89 2.39 1.05
C VAL A 161 7.67 1.04 1.71
N LEU A 162 7.71 1.00 3.03
CA LEU A 162 7.46 -0.20 3.84
C LEU A 162 5.96 -0.42 3.92
N LEU A 163 5.44 -1.47 3.25
CA LEU A 163 4.01 -1.73 3.20
C LEU A 163 3.54 -2.56 4.41
N HIS A 164 2.32 -2.30 4.89
CA HIS A 164 1.62 -3.07 5.93
C HIS A 164 2.23 -3.00 7.33
N CYS A 165 3.44 -3.42 7.49
CA CYS A 165 4.34 -3.34 8.65
C CYS A 165 3.96 -4.16 9.90
N TYR A 166 2.71 -4.60 10.15
CA TYR A 166 2.35 -5.32 11.36
C TYR A 166 2.97 -6.73 11.39
N PRO A 167 3.54 -7.22 12.51
CA PRO A 167 3.61 -6.59 13.83
C PRO A 167 4.80 -5.63 14.05
N PHE A 168 5.64 -5.39 13.05
CA PHE A 168 6.87 -4.60 13.11
C PHE A 168 6.64 -3.10 12.87
N VAL A 169 5.51 -2.58 13.36
CA VAL A 169 5.09 -1.19 13.12
C VAL A 169 6.08 -0.20 13.71
N ARG A 170 6.64 -0.51 14.91
CA ARG A 170 7.63 0.34 15.59
C ARG A 170 8.97 0.35 14.87
N GLU A 171 9.41 -0.80 14.38
CA GLU A 171 10.62 -0.94 13.57
C GLU A 171 10.50 -0.14 12.27
N ALA A 172 9.36 -0.22 11.60
CA ALA A 172 9.08 0.57 10.39
C ALA A 172 9.04 2.09 10.72
N GLY A 173 8.39 2.48 11.81
CA GLY A 173 8.34 3.86 12.30
C GLY A 173 9.73 4.40 12.61
N TRP A 174 10.58 3.60 13.26
CA TRP A 174 11.98 3.95 13.50
C TRP A 174 12.75 4.14 12.19
N MET A 175 12.61 3.24 11.22
CA MET A 175 13.27 3.37 9.92
C MET A 175 12.84 4.65 9.20
N ALA A 176 11.56 4.96 9.18
CA ALA A 176 11.04 6.19 8.57
C ALA A 176 11.53 7.46 9.28
N HIS A 177 11.79 7.38 10.59
CA HIS A 177 12.36 8.48 11.38
C HIS A 177 13.84 8.72 11.06
N VAL A 178 14.63 7.64 10.99
CA VAL A 178 16.10 7.71 10.89
C VAL A 178 16.56 7.92 9.43
N TYR A 179 15.88 7.34 8.45
CA TYR A 179 16.27 7.37 7.04
C TYR A 179 15.42 8.36 6.23
N GLY A 180 16.08 9.31 5.56
CA GLY A 180 15.42 10.32 4.72
C GLY A 180 14.65 9.70 3.55
N ASN A 181 15.09 8.55 3.05
CA ASN A 181 14.55 7.81 1.91
C ASN A 181 13.61 6.67 2.29
N VAL A 182 13.04 6.64 3.51
CA VAL A 182 12.08 5.61 3.95
C VAL A 182 10.73 6.23 4.29
N TRP A 183 9.67 5.63 3.80
CA TRP A 183 8.25 5.87 4.09
C TRP A 183 7.61 4.56 4.55
N LEU A 184 6.40 4.64 5.11
CA LEU A 184 5.63 3.46 5.49
C LEU A 184 4.14 3.65 5.22
N ASP A 185 3.42 2.53 5.13
CA ASP A 185 1.97 2.50 5.23
C ASP A 185 1.49 1.44 6.24
N LEU A 186 0.20 1.44 6.51
CA LEU A 186 -0.48 0.45 7.34
C LEU A 186 -1.64 -0.19 6.56
N SER A 187 -1.51 -0.32 5.26
CA SER A 187 -2.56 -0.71 4.32
C SER A 187 -3.29 -1.99 4.71
N LEU A 188 -2.62 -3.14 4.73
CA LEU A 188 -3.21 -4.40 5.16
C LEU A 188 -3.50 -4.41 6.67
N THR A 189 -2.74 -3.64 7.45
CA THR A 189 -2.85 -3.62 8.92
C THR A 189 -4.17 -3.03 9.39
N ILE A 190 -4.49 -1.80 8.98
CA ILE A 190 -5.68 -1.10 9.47
C ILE A 190 -6.99 -1.89 9.28
N PRO A 191 -7.27 -2.51 8.12
CA PRO A 191 -8.51 -3.28 7.94
C PRO A 191 -8.51 -4.66 8.63
N HIS A 192 -7.40 -5.15 9.19
CA HIS A 192 -7.34 -6.50 9.75
C HIS A 192 -7.06 -6.56 11.25
N VAL A 193 -6.48 -5.52 11.84
CA VAL A 193 -6.24 -5.52 13.29
C VAL A 193 -7.50 -5.14 14.06
N SER A 194 -7.65 -5.68 15.26
CA SER A 194 -8.80 -5.38 16.12
C SER A 194 -8.78 -3.97 16.72
N ARG A 195 -7.64 -3.29 16.67
CA ARG A 195 -7.43 -1.95 17.22
C ARG A 195 -6.61 -1.08 16.27
N PRO A 196 -7.20 -0.59 15.17
CA PRO A 196 -6.51 0.24 14.17
C PRO A 196 -5.83 1.47 14.79
N ARG A 197 -6.47 2.13 15.76
CA ARG A 197 -5.91 3.25 16.52
C ARG A 197 -4.52 2.93 17.10
N ASN A 198 -4.37 1.78 17.76
CA ASN A 198 -3.10 1.42 18.39
C ASN A 198 -1.97 1.26 17.35
N ALA A 199 -2.26 0.63 16.22
CA ALA A 199 -1.28 0.47 15.15
C ALA A 199 -0.85 1.83 14.57
N LEU A 200 -1.79 2.76 14.43
CA LEU A 200 -1.50 4.11 13.97
C LEU A 200 -0.69 4.90 14.99
N GLU A 201 -1.03 4.81 16.29
CA GLU A 201 -0.26 5.43 17.39
C GLU A 201 1.19 4.88 17.42
N GLU A 202 1.36 3.56 17.31
CA GLU A 202 2.68 2.92 17.27
C GLU A 202 3.53 3.39 16.08
N ALA A 203 2.93 3.56 14.90
CA ALA A 203 3.62 4.06 13.72
C ALA A 203 4.09 5.51 13.93
N LEU A 204 3.19 6.37 14.41
CA LEU A 204 3.43 7.80 14.60
C LEU A 204 4.19 8.15 15.89
N GLU A 205 4.51 7.15 16.73
CA GLU A 205 5.36 7.35 17.91
C GLU A 205 6.77 7.86 17.52
N LEU A 206 7.29 7.42 16.37
CA LEU A 206 8.57 7.86 15.81
C LEU A 206 8.46 8.41 14.39
N ALA A 207 7.64 7.81 13.52
CA ALA A 207 7.56 8.24 12.13
C ALA A 207 6.99 9.67 12.03
N PRO A 208 7.62 10.56 11.25
CA PRO A 208 7.02 11.84 10.93
C PRO A 208 5.69 11.66 10.16
N VAL A 209 4.71 12.53 10.41
CA VAL A 209 3.44 12.56 9.66
C VAL A 209 3.66 12.57 8.15
N SER A 210 4.69 13.28 7.67
CA SER A 210 5.07 13.38 6.25
C SER A 210 5.62 12.08 5.64
N LYS A 211 5.85 11.04 6.45
CA LYS A 211 6.38 9.74 6.02
C LYS A 211 5.35 8.61 6.05
N LEU A 212 4.15 8.88 6.58
CA LEU A 212 3.06 7.91 6.60
C LEU A 212 2.16 8.11 5.37
N LEU A 213 1.81 7.00 4.71
CA LEU A 213 0.97 6.96 3.51
C LEU A 213 -0.32 6.19 3.78
N TYR A 214 -1.40 6.63 3.16
CA TYR A 214 -2.65 5.88 3.10
C TYR A 214 -2.60 4.84 1.96
N ALA A 215 -3.00 3.61 2.26
CA ALA A 215 -3.32 2.61 1.27
C ALA A 215 -4.32 1.59 1.85
N SER A 216 -5.03 0.86 1.01
CA SER A 216 -6.00 -0.15 1.44
C SER A 216 -5.46 -1.57 1.35
N ASP A 217 -4.57 -1.85 0.42
CA ASP A 217 -4.19 -3.21 -0.02
C ASP A 217 -5.40 -4.11 -0.32
N ALA A 218 -6.54 -3.49 -0.66
CA ALA A 218 -7.75 -4.22 -0.99
C ALA A 218 -7.61 -4.91 -2.33
N ALA A 219 -7.97 -6.20 -2.36
CA ALA A 219 -7.97 -7.03 -3.55
C ALA A 219 -9.13 -8.03 -3.47
N ARG A 220 -9.67 -8.47 -4.61
CA ARG A 220 -10.70 -9.51 -4.75
C ARG A 220 -12.05 -9.23 -4.07
N THR A 221 -12.08 -8.43 -3.00
CA THR A 221 -13.25 -8.18 -2.16
C THR A 221 -13.54 -6.68 -2.15
N PRO A 222 -14.51 -6.20 -2.96
CA PRO A 222 -14.78 -4.77 -3.11
C PRO A 222 -15.10 -4.05 -1.79
N GLU A 223 -15.75 -4.74 -0.86
CA GLU A 223 -16.09 -4.24 0.45
C GLU A 223 -14.88 -3.75 1.25
N LEU A 224 -13.71 -4.40 1.05
CA LEU A 224 -12.48 -4.03 1.75
C LEU A 224 -11.99 -2.62 1.40
N TYR A 225 -12.27 -2.11 0.20
CA TYR A 225 -11.93 -0.73 -0.14
C TYR A 225 -12.66 0.25 0.77
N LEU A 226 -13.96 0.08 0.93
CA LEU A 226 -14.77 0.96 1.79
C LEU A 226 -14.41 0.77 3.28
N LEU A 227 -14.27 -0.47 3.74
CA LEU A 227 -13.89 -0.76 5.12
C LEU A 227 -12.54 -0.14 5.47
N ALA A 228 -11.52 -0.35 4.65
CA ALA A 228 -10.19 0.22 4.85
C ALA A 228 -10.25 1.76 4.90
N ALA A 229 -10.90 2.39 3.91
CA ALA A 229 -11.02 3.85 3.85
C ALA A 229 -11.74 4.44 5.08
N THR A 230 -12.78 3.74 5.57
CA THR A 230 -13.50 4.20 6.75
C THR A 230 -12.67 4.06 8.01
N TRP A 231 -12.09 2.88 8.24
CA TRP A 231 -11.30 2.64 9.46
C TRP A 231 -10.00 3.46 9.51
N TRP A 232 -9.39 3.75 8.36
CA TRP A 232 -8.30 4.71 8.30
C TRP A 232 -8.73 6.10 8.77
N ARG A 233 -9.86 6.63 8.25
CA ARG A 233 -10.36 7.95 8.62
C ARG A 233 -10.77 8.01 10.09
N ASP A 234 -11.43 6.96 10.58
CA ASP A 234 -11.82 6.87 11.99
C ASP A 234 -10.58 6.85 12.90
N ALA A 235 -9.56 6.03 12.59
CA ALA A 235 -8.33 5.98 13.36
C ALA A 235 -7.57 7.32 13.34
N LEU A 236 -7.47 7.97 12.19
CA LEU A 236 -6.84 9.30 12.08
C LEU A 236 -7.62 10.35 12.89
N ALA A 237 -8.94 10.35 12.84
CA ALA A 237 -9.78 11.27 13.59
C ALA A 237 -9.63 11.10 15.11
N GLU A 238 -9.37 9.88 15.58
CA GLU A 238 -9.14 9.59 17.00
C GLU A 238 -7.71 9.93 17.46
N VAL A 239 -6.68 9.69 16.62
CA VAL A 239 -5.28 9.75 17.01
C VAL A 239 -4.68 11.15 16.81
N LEU A 240 -4.93 11.79 15.67
CA LEU A 240 -4.23 13.01 15.30
C LEU A 240 -4.49 14.21 16.25
N PRO A 241 -5.70 14.42 16.81
CA PRO A 241 -5.92 15.51 17.76
C PRO A 241 -5.02 15.42 19.00
N ASP A 242 -4.74 14.20 19.46
CA ASP A 242 -3.89 13.98 20.64
C ASP A 242 -2.39 14.18 20.29
N LEU A 243 -1.97 13.89 19.05
CA LEU A 243 -0.58 13.99 18.61
C LEU A 243 -0.16 15.38 18.14
N VAL A 244 -1.01 16.05 17.36
CA VAL A 244 -0.67 17.30 16.66
C VAL A 244 -1.65 18.44 16.94
N GLY A 245 -2.63 18.26 17.82
CA GLY A 245 -3.55 19.29 18.27
C GLY A 245 -4.30 19.96 17.11
N GLY A 246 -4.18 21.28 16.98
CA GLY A 246 -4.88 22.07 15.96
C GLY A 246 -4.51 21.76 14.52
N ASP A 247 -3.40 21.04 14.27
CA ASP A 247 -2.93 20.68 12.94
C ASP A 247 -3.47 19.32 12.46
N ALA A 248 -4.41 18.70 13.20
CA ALA A 248 -4.94 17.36 12.90
C ALA A 248 -5.53 17.21 11.49
N GLU A 249 -6.27 18.22 11.01
CA GLU A 249 -6.83 18.19 9.63
C GLU A 249 -5.74 18.27 8.56
N VAL A 250 -4.69 19.08 8.81
CA VAL A 250 -3.54 19.19 7.90
C VAL A 250 -2.80 17.86 7.85
N ALA A 251 -2.52 17.26 9.00
CA ALA A 251 -1.86 15.97 9.12
C ALA A 251 -2.68 14.84 8.44
N ALA A 252 -4.00 14.82 8.64
CA ALA A 252 -4.87 13.85 7.98
C ALA A 252 -4.82 13.98 6.44
N ARG A 253 -4.87 15.21 5.92
CA ARG A 253 -4.77 15.46 4.47
C ARG A 253 -3.40 15.06 3.92
N MET A 254 -2.32 15.32 4.64
CA MET A 254 -0.98 14.86 4.30
C MET A 254 -0.95 13.33 4.16
N ILE A 255 -1.39 12.59 5.17
CA ILE A 255 -1.37 11.12 5.19
C ILE A 255 -2.28 10.53 4.12
N LEU A 256 -3.49 11.05 3.98
CA LEU A 256 -4.49 10.50 3.06
C LEU A 256 -4.22 10.84 1.59
N ARG A 257 -3.39 11.85 1.29
CA ARG A 257 -3.24 12.36 -0.07
C ARG A 257 -1.85 12.93 -0.38
N GLU A 258 -1.46 14.01 0.30
CA GLU A 258 -0.37 14.89 -0.15
C GLU A 258 0.99 14.19 -0.12
N ASN A 259 1.24 13.35 0.89
CA ASN A 259 2.49 12.60 1.00
C ASN A 259 2.67 11.64 -0.17
N ALA A 260 1.60 10.96 -0.61
CA ALA A 260 1.66 10.07 -1.76
C ALA A 260 1.89 10.83 -3.07
N LEU A 261 1.15 11.93 -3.31
CA LEU A 261 1.36 12.75 -4.49
C LEU A 261 2.80 13.26 -4.60
N ALA A 262 3.34 13.77 -3.50
CA ALA A 262 4.72 14.26 -3.45
C ALA A 262 5.75 13.15 -3.68
N LEU A 263 5.56 11.98 -3.05
CA LEU A 263 6.50 10.86 -3.14
C LEU A 263 6.54 10.23 -4.54
N TYR A 264 5.38 10.02 -5.14
CA TYR A 264 5.28 9.35 -6.44
C TYR A 264 5.38 10.32 -7.64
N GLY A 265 5.40 11.64 -7.40
CA GLY A 265 5.52 12.68 -8.44
C GLY A 265 4.31 12.74 -9.36
N ILE A 266 3.11 12.63 -8.81
CA ILE A 266 1.84 12.53 -9.55
C ILE A 266 0.83 13.56 -9.08
#